data_660850f7ce3663ae7627e034d9804dfd
#
_entry.id   660850f7ce3663ae7627e034d9804dfd
#
_cell.length_a   1.000
_cell.length_b   1.000
_cell.length_c   1.000
_cell.angle_alpha   90.00
_cell.angle_beta   90.00
_cell.angle_gamma   90.00
#
_symmetry.space_group_name_H-M   'P 1'
#
loop_
_entity.id
_entity.type
_entity.pdbx_description
1 polymer ?
#
loop_
_entity_poly.entity_id
_entity_poly.type
_entity_poly.pdbx_seq_one_letter_code
_entity_poly.pdbx_strand_id
1 'polypeptide(L)'
;MYPDSEILFPYRAIKGLKPVRGTTWARLVEGVLSLPENHPEAIAFSFLIVRLADCLHCDQSSYKASLGCQSCSQRTIVGFKGSDEDLVYLYNQAREDVRRYIETGTQPPPEHLIPVKVRPVDAVEEVEMQRKPMSWEEDWDILENLPAFLVPGEEHLLDEPLDETMDEELIEL
;
A
#
# COMPACT_ATOMS: atom_id res chain seq x y z
N MET A 1 16.39 7.97 21.91
CA MET A 1 15.13 7.49 21.29
C MET A 1 14.89 8.34 20.07
N TYR A 2 14.63 7.77 18.92
CA TYR A 2 14.30 8.53 17.73
C TYR A 2 12.96 9.24 17.95
N PRO A 3 12.80 10.52 17.58
CA PRO A 3 11.63 11.33 17.96
C PRO A 3 10.30 10.81 17.40
N ASP A 4 10.38 10.08 16.28
CA ASP A 4 9.19 9.57 15.57
C ASP A 4 8.94 8.07 15.79
N SER A 5 9.65 7.45 16.75
CA SER A 5 9.51 6.04 17.07
C SER A 5 8.92 5.83 18.46
N GLU A 6 7.97 4.91 18.53
CA GLU A 6 7.36 4.43 19.76
C GLU A 6 7.59 2.92 19.93
N ILE A 7 7.31 2.39 21.12
CA ILE A 7 7.48 0.96 21.42
C ILE A 7 6.59 0.10 20.50
N LEU A 8 5.34 0.57 20.25
CA LEU A 8 4.39 -0.07 19.35
C LEU A 8 3.84 0.99 18.39
N PHE A 9 3.19 0.52 17.32
CA PHE A 9 2.57 1.40 16.34
C PHE A 9 1.49 2.30 16.97
N PRO A 10 1.64 3.64 16.92
CA PRO A 10 0.73 4.56 17.57
C PRO A 10 -0.49 4.91 16.69
N TYR A 11 -1.63 5.14 17.32
CA TYR A 11 -2.87 5.57 16.64
C TYR A 11 -2.67 6.80 15.75
N ARG A 12 -1.89 7.79 16.18
CA ARG A 12 -1.62 9.03 15.40
C ARG A 12 -1.01 8.77 14.02
N ALA A 13 -0.31 7.63 13.84
CA ALA A 13 0.31 7.28 12.57
C ALA A 13 -0.67 6.65 11.56
N ILE A 14 -1.87 6.24 12.00
CA ILE A 14 -2.89 5.60 11.14
C ILE A 14 -3.24 6.47 9.94
N LYS A 15 -3.38 7.77 10.13
CA LYS A 15 -3.75 8.71 9.06
C LYS A 15 -2.76 8.68 7.87
N GLY A 16 -1.49 8.42 8.14
CA GLY A 16 -0.47 8.30 7.10
C GLY A 16 -0.60 7.05 6.23
N LEU A 17 -1.43 6.07 6.64
CA LEU A 17 -1.65 4.84 5.90
C LEU A 17 -2.79 4.92 4.86
N LYS A 18 -3.63 5.96 4.92
CA LYS A 18 -4.77 6.10 4.00
C LYS A 18 -4.37 6.06 2.52
N PRO A 19 -3.34 6.83 2.05
CA PRO A 19 -3.00 6.90 0.63
C PRO A 19 -2.10 5.76 0.13
N VAL A 20 -1.80 4.77 0.96
CA VAL A 20 -0.70 3.81 0.69
C VAL A 20 -1.11 2.68 -0.25
N ARG A 21 -2.42 2.41 -0.36
CA ARG A 21 -2.97 1.34 -1.20
C ARG A 21 -4.28 1.76 -1.86
N GLY A 22 -5.03 0.76 -2.38
CA GLY A 22 -6.26 0.97 -3.12
C GLY A 22 -7.45 1.48 -2.29
N THR A 23 -8.59 1.60 -2.96
CA THR A 23 -9.81 2.21 -2.38
C THR A 23 -10.39 1.39 -1.23
N THR A 24 -10.29 0.06 -1.27
CA THR A 24 -10.76 -0.84 -0.20
C THR A 24 -10.00 -0.57 1.09
N TRP A 25 -8.66 -0.49 1.00
CA TRP A 25 -7.80 -0.12 2.12
C TRP A 25 -8.08 1.30 2.63
N ALA A 26 -8.18 2.28 1.73
CA ALA A 26 -8.42 3.66 2.10
C ALA A 26 -9.73 3.85 2.88
N ARG A 27 -10.81 3.14 2.49
CA ARG A 27 -12.09 3.14 3.21
C ARG A 27 -11.97 2.53 4.61
N LEU A 28 -11.23 1.42 4.74
CA LEU A 28 -10.96 0.81 6.04
C LEU A 28 -10.26 1.81 6.98
N VAL A 29 -9.17 2.43 6.51
CA VAL A 29 -8.42 3.41 7.29
C VAL A 29 -9.30 4.61 7.67
N GLU A 30 -10.13 5.10 6.75
CA GLU A 30 -11.05 6.22 7.02
C GLU A 30 -12.11 5.86 8.07
N GLY A 31 -12.66 4.66 7.99
CA GLY A 31 -13.58 4.12 8.99
C GLY A 31 -12.94 4.10 10.39
N VAL A 32 -11.71 3.61 10.48
CA VAL A 32 -10.96 3.57 11.76
C VAL A 32 -10.67 4.97 12.29
N LEU A 33 -10.29 5.92 11.42
CA LEU A 33 -10.01 7.30 11.82
C LEU A 33 -11.23 8.09 12.31
N SER A 34 -12.44 7.64 12.00
CA SER A 34 -13.68 8.23 12.53
C SER A 34 -13.97 7.84 13.98
N LEU A 35 -13.21 6.87 14.51
CA LEU A 35 -13.38 6.34 15.87
C LEU A 35 -12.35 6.95 16.82
N PRO A 36 -12.64 7.04 18.12
CA PRO A 36 -11.66 7.48 19.10
C PRO A 36 -10.55 6.42 19.27
N GLU A 37 -9.37 6.87 19.71
CA GLU A 37 -8.18 6.03 19.87
C GLU A 37 -8.40 4.79 20.74
N ASN A 38 -9.22 4.91 21.78
CA ASN A 38 -9.53 3.81 22.71
C ASN A 38 -10.67 2.90 22.21
N HIS A 39 -11.19 3.11 21.02
CA HIS A 39 -12.23 2.25 20.47
C HIS A 39 -11.64 0.88 20.11
N PRO A 40 -12.34 -0.25 20.41
CA PRO A 40 -11.83 -1.60 20.12
C PRO A 40 -11.37 -1.80 18.67
N GLU A 41 -12.06 -1.21 17.70
CA GLU A 41 -11.68 -1.30 16.28
C GLU A 41 -10.41 -0.50 15.94
N ALA A 42 -10.17 0.63 16.60
CA ALA A 42 -8.94 1.39 16.44
C ALA A 42 -7.74 0.64 17.06
N ILE A 43 -7.97 0.01 18.22
CA ILE A 43 -6.99 -0.87 18.86
C ILE A 43 -6.69 -2.07 17.95
N ALA A 44 -7.72 -2.69 17.37
CA ALA A 44 -7.56 -3.82 16.46
C ALA A 44 -6.75 -3.44 15.20
N PHE A 45 -6.95 -2.25 14.67
CA PHE A 45 -6.15 -1.76 13.55
C PHE A 45 -4.68 -1.57 13.95
N SER A 46 -4.42 -0.97 15.10
CA SER A 46 -3.06 -0.83 15.62
C SER A 46 -2.42 -2.21 15.86
N PHE A 47 -3.17 -3.16 16.39
CA PHE A 47 -2.72 -4.54 16.58
C PHE A 47 -2.38 -5.24 15.24
N LEU A 48 -3.19 -5.05 14.20
CA LEU A 48 -2.87 -5.52 12.86
C LEU A 48 -1.49 -4.99 12.40
N ILE A 49 -1.27 -3.67 12.52
CA ILE A 49 -0.01 -3.06 12.09
C ILE A 49 1.17 -3.56 12.93
N VAL A 50 0.98 -3.72 14.24
CA VAL A 50 2.00 -4.30 15.15
C VAL A 50 2.46 -5.67 14.65
N ARG A 51 1.53 -6.52 14.23
CA ARG A 51 1.83 -7.86 13.68
C ARG A 51 2.52 -7.79 12.32
N LEU A 52 2.03 -6.96 11.41
CA LEU A 52 2.58 -6.82 10.06
C LEU A 52 3.99 -6.22 10.08
N ALA A 53 4.21 -5.19 10.89
CA ALA A 53 5.50 -4.50 11.00
C ALA A 53 6.47 -5.17 11.97
N ASP A 54 6.01 -6.21 12.70
CA ASP A 54 6.83 -6.90 13.71
C ASP A 54 7.35 -5.94 14.78
N CYS A 55 6.45 -5.14 15.35
CA CYS A 55 6.81 -4.12 16.34
C CYS A 55 7.34 -4.72 17.65
N LEU A 56 6.94 -5.94 17.99
CA LEU A 56 7.40 -6.61 19.21
C LEU A 56 8.92 -6.89 19.21
N HIS A 57 9.53 -6.97 18.02
CA HIS A 57 10.97 -7.14 17.84
C HIS A 57 11.66 -5.85 17.36
N CYS A 58 10.97 -4.70 17.44
CA CYS A 58 11.52 -3.41 17.07
C CYS A 58 12.28 -2.83 18.26
N ASP A 59 13.59 -2.77 18.17
CA ASP A 59 14.46 -2.11 19.14
C ASP A 59 15.04 -0.81 18.57
N GLN A 60 15.63 0.01 19.44
CA GLN A 60 16.20 1.30 19.05
C GLN A 60 17.42 1.19 18.13
N SER A 61 18.06 0.04 18.07
CA SER A 61 19.19 -0.22 17.17
C SER A 61 18.74 -0.65 15.79
N SER A 62 17.46 -1.00 15.64
CA SER A 62 16.93 -1.48 14.38
C SER A 62 16.77 -0.35 13.35
N TYR A 63 17.00 -0.69 12.08
CA TYR A 63 16.72 0.22 10.97
C TYR A 63 15.25 0.66 10.94
N LYS A 64 14.31 -0.18 11.38
CA LYS A 64 12.89 0.17 11.49
C LYS A 64 12.67 1.35 12.43
N ALA A 65 13.34 1.36 13.59
CA ALA A 65 13.24 2.44 14.55
C ALA A 65 13.78 3.77 14.00
N SER A 66 14.87 3.75 13.22
CA SER A 66 15.40 4.97 12.61
C SER A 66 14.48 5.62 11.57
N LEU A 67 13.59 4.84 10.95
CA LEU A 67 12.60 5.34 9.99
C LEU A 67 11.43 6.09 10.68
N GLY A 68 11.17 5.80 11.94
CA GLY A 68 9.94 6.22 12.63
C GLY A 68 8.75 5.32 12.29
N CYS A 69 7.79 5.24 13.22
CA CYS A 69 6.64 4.33 13.11
C CYS A 69 5.79 4.58 11.86
N GLN A 70 5.61 5.84 11.46
CA GLN A 70 4.82 6.17 10.27
C GLN A 70 5.46 5.62 8.99
N SER A 71 6.76 5.92 8.75
CA SER A 71 7.44 5.47 7.53
C SER A 71 7.62 3.95 7.51
N CYS A 72 7.90 3.34 8.68
CA CYS A 72 8.01 1.90 8.83
C CYS A 72 6.70 1.21 8.43
N SER A 73 5.57 1.65 9.00
CA SER A 73 4.26 1.06 8.69
C SER A 73 3.83 1.27 7.24
N GLN A 74 4.08 2.44 6.65
CA GLN A 74 3.83 2.68 5.23
C GLN A 74 4.58 1.68 4.34
N ARG A 75 5.90 1.49 4.58
CA ARG A 75 6.71 0.52 3.85
C ARG A 75 6.21 -0.91 4.04
N THR A 76 5.78 -1.25 5.24
CA THR A 76 5.23 -2.57 5.54
C THR A 76 3.96 -2.82 4.73
N ILE A 77 3.04 -1.86 4.70
CA ILE A 77 1.77 -1.98 3.98
C ILE A 77 1.99 -1.98 2.46
N VAL A 78 2.88 -1.14 1.93
CA VAL A 78 3.26 -1.18 0.49
C VAL A 78 3.91 -2.51 0.13
N GLY A 79 4.78 -3.02 0.99
CA GLY A 79 5.50 -4.27 0.78
C GLY A 79 4.66 -5.54 0.99
N PHE A 80 3.44 -5.42 1.49
CA PHE A 80 2.55 -6.56 1.69
C PHE A 80 2.17 -7.21 0.36
N LYS A 81 2.43 -8.52 0.24
CA LYS A 81 2.26 -9.26 -1.02
C LYS A 81 0.83 -9.67 -1.34
N GLY A 82 -0.06 -9.65 -0.36
CA GLY A 82 -1.48 -9.95 -0.53
C GLY A 82 -2.27 -8.77 -1.11
N SER A 83 -3.53 -9.04 -1.40
CA SER A 83 -4.52 -8.06 -1.85
C SER A 83 -4.97 -7.11 -0.72
N ASP A 84 -5.76 -6.10 -1.06
CA ASP A 84 -6.41 -5.25 -0.06
C ASP A 84 -7.44 -6.03 0.75
N GLU A 85 -8.10 -7.01 0.13
CA GLU A 85 -9.06 -7.92 0.76
C GLU A 85 -8.39 -8.81 1.80
N ASP A 86 -7.14 -9.25 1.54
CA ASP A 86 -6.35 -10.00 2.54
C ASP A 86 -6.04 -9.14 3.76
N LEU A 87 -5.73 -7.86 3.56
CA LEU A 87 -5.53 -6.92 4.68
C LEU A 87 -6.81 -6.70 5.47
N VAL A 88 -7.97 -6.58 4.81
CA VAL A 88 -9.27 -6.50 5.46
C VAL A 88 -9.58 -7.77 6.25
N TYR A 89 -9.26 -8.93 5.70
CA TYR A 89 -9.41 -10.21 6.39
C TYR A 89 -8.57 -10.26 7.67
N LEU A 90 -7.29 -9.90 7.59
CA LEU A 90 -6.39 -9.84 8.75
C LEU A 90 -6.85 -8.80 9.79
N TYR A 91 -7.42 -7.69 9.35
CA TYR A 91 -8.03 -6.71 10.24
C TYR A 91 -9.24 -7.29 10.98
N ASN A 92 -10.10 -8.03 10.29
CA ASN A 92 -11.26 -8.68 10.92
C ASN A 92 -10.84 -9.75 11.93
N GLN A 93 -9.75 -10.48 11.67
CA GLN A 93 -9.15 -11.38 12.69
C GLN A 93 -8.68 -10.59 13.92
N ALA A 94 -7.93 -9.52 13.70
CA ALA A 94 -7.44 -8.69 14.81
C ALA A 94 -8.59 -8.08 15.62
N ARG A 95 -9.69 -7.69 14.96
CA ARG A 95 -10.90 -7.17 15.61
C ARG A 95 -11.56 -8.21 16.50
N GLU A 96 -11.65 -9.44 16.02
CA GLU A 96 -12.21 -10.55 16.81
C GLU A 96 -11.33 -10.89 18.02
N ASP A 97 -10.01 -10.89 17.85
CA ASP A 97 -9.06 -11.12 18.92
C ASP A 97 -9.16 -10.06 20.02
N VAL A 98 -9.20 -8.78 19.64
CA VAL A 98 -9.34 -7.67 20.58
C VAL A 98 -10.69 -7.72 21.30
N ARG A 99 -11.78 -8.01 20.56
CA ARG A 99 -13.10 -8.16 21.17
C ARG A 99 -13.11 -9.26 22.21
N ARG A 100 -12.59 -10.44 21.86
CA ARG A 100 -12.50 -11.60 22.77
C ARG A 100 -11.66 -11.28 24.00
N TYR A 101 -10.55 -10.57 23.82
CA TYR A 101 -9.72 -10.16 24.93
C TYR A 101 -10.44 -9.20 25.89
N ILE A 102 -11.18 -8.23 25.37
CA ILE A 102 -11.95 -7.29 26.17
C ILE A 102 -13.09 -8.00 26.94
N GLU A 103 -13.77 -8.95 26.31
CA GLU A 103 -14.91 -9.66 26.91
C GLU A 103 -14.50 -10.73 27.94
N THR A 104 -13.42 -11.46 27.67
CA THR A 104 -13.09 -12.66 28.44
C THR A 104 -11.70 -12.64 29.07
N GLY A 105 -10.86 -11.65 28.74
CA GLY A 105 -9.44 -11.62 29.12
C GLY A 105 -8.59 -12.69 28.40
N THR A 106 -9.16 -13.41 27.43
CA THR A 106 -8.45 -14.48 26.72
C THR A 106 -7.48 -13.89 25.72
N GLN A 107 -6.19 -14.21 25.84
CA GLN A 107 -5.17 -13.76 24.89
C GLN A 107 -5.39 -14.35 23.49
N PRO A 108 -5.00 -13.61 22.46
CA PRO A 108 -4.99 -14.13 21.09
C PRO A 108 -4.16 -15.41 20.99
N PRO A 109 -4.51 -16.34 20.09
CA PRO A 109 -3.70 -17.51 19.84
C PRO A 109 -2.25 -17.14 19.46
N PRO A 110 -1.23 -17.92 19.85
CA PRO A 110 0.16 -17.61 19.56
C PRO A 110 0.44 -17.34 18.07
N GLU A 111 -0.25 -18.03 17.18
CA GLU A 111 -0.17 -17.81 15.73
C GLU A 111 -0.61 -16.40 15.29
N HIS A 112 -1.50 -15.76 16.05
CA HIS A 112 -1.92 -14.38 15.81
C HIS A 112 -0.95 -13.35 16.40
N LEU A 113 -0.01 -13.74 17.23
CA LEU A 113 1.04 -12.88 17.78
C LEU A 113 2.32 -12.90 16.95
N ILE A 114 2.46 -13.89 16.05
CA ILE A 114 3.61 -14.00 15.17
C ILE A 114 3.46 -12.99 14.03
N PRO A 115 4.57 -12.36 13.54
CA PRO A 115 4.55 -11.54 12.35
C PRO A 115 3.88 -12.29 11.20
N VAL A 116 2.93 -11.64 10.54
CA VAL A 116 2.27 -12.23 9.38
C VAL A 116 3.30 -12.37 8.27
N LYS A 117 3.91 -13.54 8.17
CA LYS A 117 4.61 -13.92 6.95
C LYS A 117 3.53 -14.14 5.92
N VAL A 118 3.39 -13.19 5.01
CA VAL A 118 2.58 -13.41 3.81
C VAL A 118 3.16 -14.67 3.16
N ARG A 119 2.39 -15.77 3.24
CA ARG A 119 2.70 -16.89 2.37
C ARG A 119 2.65 -16.32 0.96
N PRO A 120 3.68 -16.52 0.14
CA PRO A 120 3.44 -16.39 -1.28
C PRO A 120 2.16 -17.18 -1.52
N VAL A 121 1.28 -16.69 -2.39
CA VAL A 121 0.05 -17.39 -2.78
C VAL A 121 0.46 -18.69 -3.46
N ASP A 122 0.96 -19.61 -2.64
CA ASP A 122 1.25 -20.97 -3.02
C ASP A 122 -0.09 -21.67 -2.97
N ALA A 123 -0.50 -22.03 -4.14
CA ALA A 123 -1.73 -22.71 -4.43
C ALA A 123 -2.96 -21.77 -4.54
N VAL A 124 -2.89 -20.77 -5.40
CA VAL A 124 -3.80 -20.91 -6.52
C VAL A 124 -3.46 -22.29 -7.07
N GLU A 125 -4.30 -23.31 -6.80
CA GLU A 125 -4.34 -24.49 -7.65
C GLU A 125 -4.05 -23.96 -9.06
N GLU A 126 -2.99 -24.47 -9.67
CA GLU A 126 -2.78 -24.29 -11.07
C GLU A 126 -4.08 -24.74 -11.75
N VAL A 127 -5.03 -23.81 -11.84
CA VAL A 127 -5.89 -23.78 -12.99
C VAL A 127 -4.85 -23.55 -14.08
N GLU A 128 -4.34 -24.65 -14.55
CA GLU A 128 -3.62 -24.82 -15.77
C GLU A 128 -4.50 -24.18 -16.84
N MET A 129 -4.44 -22.83 -16.81
CA MET A 129 -4.84 -22.03 -17.93
C MET A 129 -3.85 -22.49 -18.96
N GLN A 130 -4.29 -23.49 -19.74
CA GLN A 130 -3.65 -23.88 -20.99
C GLN A 130 -3.56 -22.59 -21.82
N ARG A 131 -2.60 -21.75 -21.47
CA ARG A 131 -2.08 -20.77 -22.38
C ARG A 131 -1.42 -21.60 -23.47
N LYS A 132 -2.22 -21.91 -24.49
CA LYS A 132 -1.67 -22.24 -25.79
C LYS A 132 -0.52 -21.26 -26.00
N PRO A 133 0.73 -21.73 -26.17
CA PRO A 133 1.81 -20.81 -26.41
C PRO A 133 1.37 -19.95 -27.59
N MET A 134 1.18 -18.67 -27.34
CA MET A 134 0.85 -17.69 -28.36
C MET A 134 2.04 -17.69 -29.31
N SER A 135 1.85 -18.27 -30.50
CA SER A 135 2.88 -18.21 -31.50
C SER A 135 2.92 -16.77 -32.00
N TRP A 136 4.04 -16.12 -31.84
CA TRP A 136 4.30 -14.75 -32.29
C TRP A 136 3.99 -14.56 -33.81
N GLU A 137 3.86 -15.66 -34.55
CA GLU A 137 3.48 -15.69 -35.95
C GLU A 137 1.99 -15.39 -36.18
N GLU A 138 1.12 -15.66 -35.21
CA GLU A 138 -0.34 -15.39 -35.31
C GLU A 138 -0.69 -13.93 -34.99
N ASP A 139 0.20 -13.18 -34.35
CA ASP A 139 -0.09 -11.79 -33.94
C ASP A 139 0.18 -10.76 -35.07
N TRP A 140 0.95 -11.12 -36.09
CA TRP A 140 1.25 -10.20 -37.20
C TRP A 140 0.03 -9.89 -38.06
N ASP A 141 -0.86 -10.87 -38.27
CA ASP A 141 -2.08 -10.70 -39.07
C ASP A 141 -3.07 -9.71 -38.40
N ILE A 142 -2.98 -9.54 -37.09
CA ILE A 142 -3.81 -8.58 -36.35
C ILE A 142 -3.30 -7.14 -36.54
N LEU A 143 -2.00 -6.96 -36.63
CA LEU A 143 -1.37 -5.66 -36.83
C LEU A 143 -1.60 -5.10 -38.24
N GLU A 144 -1.64 -5.97 -39.25
CA GLU A 144 -1.91 -5.54 -40.63
C GLU A 144 -3.39 -5.18 -40.88
N ASN A 145 -4.29 -5.64 -40.02
CA ASN A 145 -5.74 -5.39 -40.14
C ASN A 145 -6.32 -4.41 -39.12
N LEU A 146 -5.47 -3.62 -38.45
CA LEU A 146 -5.95 -2.57 -37.56
C LEU A 146 -6.68 -1.49 -38.39
N PRO A 147 -7.91 -1.11 -37.97
CA PRO A 147 -8.63 -0.03 -38.65
C PRO A 147 -7.83 1.29 -38.53
N ALA A 148 -7.72 2.02 -39.62
CA ALA A 148 -6.88 3.22 -39.77
C ALA A 148 -7.13 4.35 -38.74
N PHE A 149 -8.25 4.28 -37.99
CA PHE A 149 -8.55 5.29 -36.94
C PHE A 149 -7.76 5.08 -35.63
N LEU A 150 -7.05 3.95 -35.48
CA LEU A 150 -6.22 3.68 -34.30
C LEU A 150 -4.76 4.05 -34.48
N VAL A 151 -4.36 4.49 -35.64
CA VAL A 151 -3.02 5.04 -35.85
C VAL A 151 -3.05 6.47 -35.24
N PRO A 152 -2.25 6.77 -34.19
CA PRO A 152 -2.12 8.15 -33.73
C PRO A 152 -1.64 8.98 -34.90
N GLY A 153 -2.45 9.97 -35.30
CA GLY A 153 -2.08 10.88 -36.36
C GLY A 153 -0.74 11.53 -36.05
N GLU A 154 0.15 11.56 -37.06
CA GLU A 154 1.32 12.42 -37.03
C GLU A 154 0.82 13.86 -36.77
N GLU A 155 0.89 14.31 -35.52
CA GLU A 155 0.70 15.70 -35.21
C GLU A 155 1.80 16.49 -35.89
N HIS A 156 1.38 17.24 -36.88
CA HIS A 156 2.13 18.28 -37.57
C HIS A 156 2.88 19.10 -36.52
N LEU A 157 4.18 18.94 -36.44
CA LEU A 157 5.05 19.91 -35.78
C LEU A 157 4.90 21.25 -36.57
N LEU A 158 4.05 22.09 -36.07
CA LEU A 158 4.02 23.49 -36.49
C LEU A 158 5.31 24.14 -36.04
N ASP A 159 6.21 24.40 -36.99
CA ASP A 159 7.32 25.32 -36.84
C ASP A 159 6.75 26.70 -36.43
N GLU A 160 6.74 26.97 -35.14
CA GLU A 160 6.58 28.35 -34.67
C GLU A 160 7.95 29.03 -34.74
N PRO A 161 8.09 30.13 -35.51
CA PRO A 161 9.32 30.90 -35.53
C PRO A 161 9.51 31.56 -34.17
N LEU A 162 10.68 31.39 -33.60
CA LEU A 162 11.14 32.08 -32.40
C LEU A 162 11.17 33.58 -32.71
N ASP A 163 10.27 34.35 -32.10
CA ASP A 163 10.32 35.81 -32.10
C ASP A 163 11.49 36.29 -31.24
N GLU A 164 12.59 36.65 -31.93
CA GLU A 164 13.74 37.32 -31.33
C GLU A 164 13.40 38.82 -31.17
N THR A 165 12.67 39.15 -30.09
CA THR A 165 12.66 40.53 -29.60
C THR A 165 12.97 40.50 -28.10
N MET A 166 14.23 40.38 -27.78
CA MET A 166 14.74 40.80 -26.47
C MET A 166 15.02 42.31 -26.57
N ASP A 167 14.10 43.08 -26.06
CA ASP A 167 14.34 44.48 -25.75
C ASP A 167 15.36 44.61 -24.61
N GLU A 168 16.56 45.08 -24.98
CA GLU A 168 17.52 45.70 -24.09
C GLU A 168 16.93 47.03 -23.60
N GLU A 169 16.41 47.09 -22.38
CA GLU A 169 16.37 48.35 -21.62
C GLU A 169 16.06 48.04 -20.16
N LEU A 170 17.06 48.26 -19.33
CA LEU A 170 17.01 48.92 -18.03
C LEU A 170 18.19 48.51 -17.13
N ILE A 171 19.34 48.99 -17.55
CA ILE A 171 20.42 49.29 -16.58
C ILE A 171 20.43 50.81 -16.47
N GLU A 172 19.86 51.34 -15.40
CA GLU A 172 20.28 52.59 -14.70
C GLU A 172 19.28 52.91 -13.57
N LEU A 173 19.71 52.72 -12.36
CA LEU A 173 19.71 53.54 -11.15
C LEU A 173 19.79 52.68 -9.90
#